data_c1000f9a26a5e42e67cc3ad1dd690008
#
_entry.id   c1000f9a26a5e42e67cc3ad1dd690008
#
_cell.length_a   1.000
_cell.length_b   1.000
_cell.length_c   1.000
_cell.angle_alpha   90.00
_cell.angle_beta   90.00
_cell.angle_gamma   90.00
#
_symmetry.space_group_name_H-M   'P 1'
#
loop_
_entity.id
_entity.type
_entity.pdbx_description
1 polymer ?
#
loop_
_entity_poly.entity_id
_entity_poly.type
_entity_poly.pdbx_seq_one_letter_code
_entity_poly.pdbx_strand_id
1 'polypeptide(L)'
;AIAQTMALENQDWIFPTYRQPGAQFVRGRDMVSMINHCIGNVEDNVKGRQMPVHYTYRDGRFISISSPVGTQFSQAVGVAMASQYKALDECCITWIGDGSSAEGDYHYALNFASVFKPPVILNIVNNQWAISTHANLASGNPTFAARGLAYNVPSMRVDGNDFLALYAVTKWARLRAAAGEGATHIEVLTYRAGAHSSSDDPSRYRSGDEHEAWPGGDPVDRLV
;
A
#
# COMPACT_ATOMS: atom_id res chain seq x y z
N ALA A 1 3.37 1.68 -5.90
CA ALA A 1 3.31 0.22 -5.69
C ALA A 1 4.34 -0.53 -6.56
N ILE A 2 4.46 -0.23 -7.88
CA ILE A 2 5.37 -0.95 -8.78
C ILE A 2 6.81 -0.86 -8.27
N ALA A 3 7.37 0.34 -8.09
CA ALA A 3 8.73 0.55 -7.57
C ALA A 3 8.97 -0.17 -6.23
N GLN A 4 8.00 -0.10 -5.33
CA GLN A 4 8.10 -0.76 -4.03
C GLN A 4 8.09 -2.28 -4.14
N THR A 5 7.27 -2.83 -5.05
CA THR A 5 7.24 -4.29 -5.29
C THR A 5 8.54 -4.78 -5.94
N MET A 6 9.14 -3.98 -6.84
CA MET A 6 10.45 -4.30 -7.43
C MET A 6 11.61 -4.29 -6.42
N ALA A 7 11.44 -3.60 -5.30
CA ALA A 7 12.43 -3.55 -4.22
C ALA A 7 12.38 -4.77 -3.28
N LEU A 8 11.35 -5.61 -3.39
CA LEU A 8 11.14 -6.81 -2.58
C LEU A 8 11.84 -8.04 -3.18
N GLU A 9 12.02 -9.05 -2.35
CA GLU A 9 12.42 -10.37 -2.80
C GLU A 9 11.19 -11.25 -3.15
N ASN A 10 11.39 -12.31 -3.94
CA ASN A 10 10.27 -13.14 -4.42
C ASN A 10 9.50 -13.85 -3.29
N GLN A 11 10.15 -14.14 -2.17
CA GLN A 11 9.55 -14.76 -1.00
C GLN A 11 8.76 -13.79 -0.12
N ASP A 12 8.84 -12.47 -0.37
CA ASP A 12 8.14 -11.48 0.43
C ASP A 12 6.62 -11.45 0.11
N TRP A 13 5.80 -11.21 1.12
CA TRP A 13 4.35 -11.21 1.03
C TRP A 13 3.78 -9.82 0.75
N ILE A 14 2.79 -9.73 -0.13
CA ILE A 14 2.11 -8.49 -0.51
C ILE A 14 0.68 -8.49 0.00
N PHE A 15 0.34 -7.52 0.85
CA PHE A 15 -0.99 -7.27 1.38
C PHE A 15 -1.55 -5.97 0.78
N PRO A 16 -2.23 -6.04 -0.37
CA PRO A 16 -2.62 -4.87 -1.13
C PRO A 16 -3.98 -4.32 -0.73
N THR A 17 -4.29 -3.13 -1.22
CA THR A 17 -5.66 -2.69 -1.46
C THR A 17 -6.02 -2.91 -2.93
N TYR A 18 -7.25 -2.55 -3.33
CA TYR A 18 -7.68 -2.58 -4.74
C TYR A 18 -6.88 -1.59 -5.64
N ARG A 19 -6.04 -0.71 -5.07
CA ARG A 19 -5.25 0.30 -5.80
C ARG A 19 -3.86 -0.16 -6.23
N GLN A 20 -3.42 -1.36 -5.86
CA GLN A 20 -2.09 -1.88 -6.20
C GLN A 20 -2.10 -3.03 -7.24
N PRO A 21 -2.96 -3.00 -8.30
CA PRO A 21 -2.95 -4.06 -9.31
C PRO A 21 -1.58 -4.17 -10.02
N GLY A 22 -0.86 -3.06 -10.17
CA GLY A 22 0.47 -3.03 -10.77
C GLY A 22 1.50 -3.92 -10.06
N ALA A 23 1.34 -4.18 -8.76
CA ALA A 23 2.19 -5.10 -8.02
C ALA A 23 2.12 -6.55 -8.56
N GLN A 24 0.98 -6.96 -9.10
CA GLN A 24 0.81 -8.30 -9.65
C GLN A 24 1.60 -8.49 -10.96
N PHE A 25 1.67 -7.45 -11.82
CA PHE A 25 2.50 -7.49 -13.02
C PHE A 25 3.97 -7.66 -12.68
N VAL A 26 4.45 -6.95 -11.66
CA VAL A 26 5.84 -7.13 -11.16
C VAL A 26 6.08 -8.56 -10.67
N ARG A 27 5.04 -9.21 -10.13
CA ARG A 27 5.07 -10.62 -9.67
C ARG A 27 4.78 -11.63 -10.77
N GLY A 28 4.70 -11.21 -12.05
CA GLY A 28 4.58 -12.07 -13.21
C GLY A 28 3.15 -12.53 -13.54
N ARG A 29 2.11 -11.92 -12.95
CA ARG A 29 0.74 -12.22 -13.34
C ARG A 29 0.43 -11.64 -14.71
N ASP A 30 -0.15 -12.44 -15.59
CA ASP A 30 -0.55 -11.99 -16.91
C ASP A 30 -1.85 -11.15 -16.89
N MET A 31 -1.96 -10.25 -17.86
CA MET A 31 -3.09 -9.33 -17.97
C MET A 31 -4.41 -10.04 -18.28
N VAL A 32 -4.37 -11.12 -19.07
CA VAL A 32 -5.57 -11.89 -19.46
C VAL A 32 -6.22 -12.49 -18.22
N SER A 33 -5.41 -13.09 -17.32
CA SER A 33 -5.89 -13.61 -16.04
C SER A 33 -6.55 -12.51 -15.16
N MET A 34 -6.01 -11.29 -15.19
CA MET A 34 -6.62 -10.17 -14.45
C MET A 34 -7.93 -9.71 -15.07
N ILE A 35 -8.04 -9.68 -16.40
CA ILE A 35 -9.28 -9.35 -17.12
C ILE A 35 -10.33 -10.44 -16.86
N ASN A 36 -9.97 -11.72 -16.96
CA ASN A 36 -10.86 -12.85 -16.66
C ASN A 36 -11.50 -12.72 -15.27
N HIS A 37 -10.69 -12.32 -14.27
CA HIS A 37 -11.20 -12.04 -12.94
C HIS A 37 -12.21 -10.88 -12.93
N CYS A 38 -11.94 -9.76 -13.64
CA CYS A 38 -12.83 -8.60 -13.65
C CYS A 38 -14.19 -8.89 -14.29
N ILE A 39 -14.23 -9.75 -15.31
CA ILE A 39 -15.48 -10.14 -15.99
C ILE A 39 -16.12 -11.42 -15.41
N GLY A 40 -15.43 -12.10 -14.49
CA GLY A 40 -15.96 -13.28 -13.79
C GLY A 40 -16.28 -14.46 -14.70
N ASN A 41 -15.50 -14.68 -15.77
CA ASN A 41 -15.71 -15.78 -16.70
C ASN A 41 -15.18 -17.12 -16.16
N VAL A 42 -15.27 -18.20 -16.97
CA VAL A 42 -14.87 -19.55 -16.56
C VAL A 42 -13.38 -19.69 -16.21
N GLU A 43 -12.54 -18.80 -16.75
CA GLU A 43 -11.10 -18.76 -16.51
C GLU A 43 -10.73 -17.91 -15.27
N ASP A 44 -11.71 -17.32 -14.61
CA ASP A 44 -11.45 -16.60 -13.36
C ASP A 44 -10.93 -17.57 -12.27
N ASN A 45 -9.72 -17.31 -11.78
CA ASN A 45 -9.06 -18.13 -10.78
C ASN A 45 -9.82 -18.21 -9.45
N VAL A 46 -10.68 -17.25 -9.13
CA VAL A 46 -11.54 -17.22 -7.94
C VAL A 46 -13.00 -17.64 -8.24
N LYS A 47 -13.30 -17.99 -9.49
CA LYS A 47 -14.61 -18.54 -9.94
C LYS A 47 -15.78 -17.60 -9.59
N GLY A 48 -15.62 -16.31 -9.82
CA GLY A 48 -16.63 -15.29 -9.54
C GLY A 48 -16.92 -15.05 -8.06
N ARG A 49 -16.08 -15.53 -7.13
CA ARG A 49 -16.31 -15.37 -5.68
C ARG A 49 -15.81 -14.06 -5.11
N GLN A 50 -15.11 -13.26 -5.91
CA GLN A 50 -14.61 -11.94 -5.53
C GLN A 50 -15.21 -10.86 -6.43
N MET A 51 -15.33 -9.64 -5.91
CA MET A 51 -15.70 -8.49 -6.72
C MET A 51 -14.58 -8.16 -7.73
N PRO A 52 -14.90 -7.49 -8.84
CA PRO A 52 -13.88 -6.96 -9.75
C PRO A 52 -12.79 -6.21 -8.98
N VAL A 53 -11.55 -6.31 -9.45
CA VAL A 53 -10.32 -5.76 -8.86
C VAL A 53 -9.93 -6.27 -7.46
N HIS A 54 -10.71 -7.18 -6.87
CA HIS A 54 -10.37 -7.86 -5.60
C HIS A 54 -9.56 -9.11 -5.87
N TYR A 55 -8.39 -8.91 -6.41
CA TYR A 55 -7.50 -9.98 -6.86
C TYR A 55 -6.93 -10.81 -5.71
N THR A 56 -6.57 -12.05 -6.04
CA THR A 56 -5.62 -12.88 -5.31
C THR A 56 -4.65 -13.52 -6.30
N TYR A 57 -3.38 -13.66 -5.92
CA TYR A 57 -2.38 -14.30 -6.77
C TYR A 57 -1.36 -15.03 -5.91
N ARG A 58 -1.61 -16.32 -5.68
CA ARG A 58 -0.84 -17.17 -4.76
C ARG A 58 0.64 -17.26 -5.14
N ASP A 59 0.93 -17.50 -6.43
CA ASP A 59 2.30 -17.72 -6.91
C ASP A 59 3.16 -16.46 -6.77
N GLY A 60 2.55 -15.27 -6.86
CA GLY A 60 3.18 -13.99 -6.60
C GLY A 60 3.15 -13.56 -5.13
N ARG A 61 2.70 -14.43 -4.20
CA ARG A 61 2.52 -14.12 -2.77
C ARG A 61 1.70 -12.85 -2.52
N PHE A 62 0.72 -12.63 -3.39
CA PHE A 62 -0.19 -11.50 -3.35
C PHE A 62 -1.51 -11.95 -2.71
N ILE A 63 -1.75 -11.50 -1.49
CA ILE A 63 -2.89 -11.90 -0.67
C ILE A 63 -4.19 -11.34 -1.23
N SER A 64 -5.28 -12.05 -1.01
CA SER A 64 -6.62 -11.61 -1.42
C SER A 64 -6.95 -10.24 -0.87
N ILE A 65 -7.40 -9.36 -1.76
CA ILE A 65 -7.84 -8.01 -1.38
C ILE A 65 -9.10 -8.12 -0.52
N SER A 66 -9.09 -7.40 0.60
CA SER A 66 -10.24 -7.23 1.49
C SER A 66 -10.97 -5.93 1.17
N SER A 67 -12.31 -5.97 1.10
CA SER A 67 -13.14 -4.76 0.93
C SER A 67 -13.20 -3.90 2.20
N PRO A 68 -13.30 -4.46 3.42
CA PRO A 68 -13.19 -3.68 4.65
C PRO A 68 -11.87 -2.92 4.71
N VAL A 69 -11.99 -1.63 5.06
CA VAL A 69 -10.88 -0.68 5.03
C VAL A 69 -9.88 -0.97 6.16
N GLY A 70 -8.59 -1.01 5.85
CA GLY A 70 -7.52 -1.09 6.85
C GLY A 70 -7.13 -2.49 7.31
N THR A 71 -7.95 -3.52 7.10
CA THR A 71 -7.76 -4.88 7.65
C THR A 71 -6.43 -5.53 7.22
N GLN A 72 -5.91 -5.22 6.04
CA GLN A 72 -4.65 -5.75 5.54
C GLN A 72 -3.44 -5.37 6.39
N PHE A 73 -3.51 -4.26 7.15
CA PHE A 73 -2.42 -3.85 8.04
C PHE A 73 -2.20 -4.86 9.17
N SER A 74 -3.25 -5.19 9.92
CA SER A 74 -3.19 -6.19 10.99
C SER A 74 -2.82 -7.58 10.44
N GLN A 75 -3.33 -7.95 9.26
CA GLN A 75 -3.01 -9.22 8.60
C GLN A 75 -1.52 -9.29 8.22
N ALA A 76 -0.95 -8.22 7.64
CA ALA A 76 0.47 -8.16 7.26
C ALA A 76 1.38 -8.29 8.47
N VAL A 77 1.06 -7.60 9.57
CA VAL A 77 1.80 -7.71 10.84
C VAL A 77 1.74 -9.14 11.38
N GLY A 78 0.55 -9.77 11.38
CA GLY A 78 0.39 -11.14 11.86
C GLY A 78 1.19 -12.17 11.06
N VAL A 79 1.20 -12.06 9.72
CA VAL A 79 2.02 -12.95 8.87
C VAL A 79 3.50 -12.68 9.07
N ALA A 80 3.93 -11.42 9.18
CA ALA A 80 5.32 -11.08 9.47
C ALA A 80 5.79 -11.63 10.83
N MET A 81 4.93 -11.60 11.86
CA MET A 81 5.20 -12.24 13.16
C MET A 81 5.36 -13.77 13.01
N ALA A 82 4.52 -14.40 12.17
CA ALA A 82 4.62 -15.84 11.91
C ALA A 82 5.91 -16.20 11.17
N SER A 83 6.32 -15.40 10.18
CA SER A 83 7.60 -15.57 9.47
C SER A 83 8.80 -15.39 10.42
N GLN A 84 8.75 -14.38 11.30
CA GLN A 84 9.75 -14.16 12.33
C GLN A 84 9.84 -15.35 13.30
N TYR A 85 8.70 -15.84 13.79
CA TYR A 85 8.66 -17.01 14.70
C TYR A 85 9.24 -18.27 14.06
N LYS A 86 9.05 -18.44 12.75
CA LYS A 86 9.59 -19.57 11.98
C LYS A 86 11.01 -19.35 11.49
N ALA A 87 11.63 -18.21 11.80
CA ALA A 87 12.95 -17.80 11.32
C ALA A 87 13.09 -17.86 9.78
N LEU A 88 12.04 -17.41 9.07
CA LEU A 88 12.04 -17.33 7.61
C LEU A 88 12.56 -15.96 7.17
N ASP A 89 13.36 -15.91 6.09
CA ASP A 89 13.74 -14.66 5.43
C ASP A 89 12.60 -14.16 4.54
N GLU A 90 11.54 -13.71 5.17
CA GLU A 90 10.35 -13.17 4.52
C GLU A 90 10.02 -11.80 5.13
N CYS A 91 9.66 -10.85 4.30
CA CYS A 91 9.12 -9.55 4.69
C CYS A 91 7.68 -9.43 4.19
N CYS A 92 6.85 -8.69 4.92
CA CYS A 92 5.51 -8.32 4.46
C CYS A 92 5.49 -6.84 4.07
N ILE A 93 4.81 -6.51 2.97
CA ILE A 93 4.50 -5.13 2.60
C ILE A 93 3.00 -4.92 2.51
N THR A 94 2.52 -3.77 2.99
CA THR A 94 1.10 -3.41 2.92
C THR A 94 0.91 -1.93 2.68
N TRP A 95 -0.28 -1.55 2.17
CA TRP A 95 -0.67 -0.17 1.90
C TRP A 95 -2.07 0.11 2.42
N ILE A 96 -2.27 1.34 2.89
CA ILE A 96 -3.59 1.95 3.11
C ILE A 96 -3.63 3.35 2.54
N GLY A 97 -4.82 3.92 2.35
CA GLY A 97 -4.99 5.35 2.04
C GLY A 97 -4.89 6.21 3.30
N ASP A 98 -4.76 7.52 3.10
CA ASP A 98 -4.78 8.53 4.16
C ASP A 98 -6.04 8.45 5.04
N GLY A 99 -7.22 8.37 4.43
CA GLY A 99 -8.48 8.19 5.18
C GLY A 99 -8.54 6.89 5.97
N SER A 100 -8.00 5.80 5.42
CA SER A 100 -7.94 4.50 6.10
C SER A 100 -7.10 4.50 7.36
N SER A 101 -6.21 5.47 7.53
CA SER A 101 -5.38 5.63 8.71
C SER A 101 -6.16 6.07 9.96
N ALA A 102 -7.46 6.36 9.83
CA ALA A 102 -8.36 6.59 10.94
C ALA A 102 -8.97 5.30 11.53
N GLU A 103 -8.83 4.17 10.82
CA GLU A 103 -9.34 2.88 11.28
C GLU A 103 -8.52 2.31 12.44
N GLY A 104 -9.19 1.58 13.35
CA GLY A 104 -8.52 0.96 14.50
C GLY A 104 -7.43 -0.04 14.11
N ASP A 105 -7.64 -0.80 13.02
CA ASP A 105 -6.67 -1.77 12.49
C ASP A 105 -5.30 -1.16 12.20
N TYR A 106 -5.26 0.09 11.71
CA TYR A 106 -4.00 0.81 11.52
C TYR A 106 -3.24 1.00 12.84
N HIS A 107 -3.93 1.45 13.87
CA HIS A 107 -3.34 1.71 15.19
C HIS A 107 -2.93 0.42 15.89
N TYR A 108 -3.73 -0.63 15.81
CA TYR A 108 -3.40 -1.94 16.35
C TYR A 108 -2.16 -2.53 15.68
N ALA A 109 -2.09 -2.44 14.34
CA ALA A 109 -0.93 -2.90 13.58
C ALA A 109 0.36 -2.18 13.99
N LEU A 110 0.34 -0.85 14.13
CA LEU A 110 1.50 -0.09 14.60
C LEU A 110 1.93 -0.47 16.02
N ASN A 111 0.97 -0.67 16.92
CA ASN A 111 1.26 -1.09 18.29
C ASN A 111 1.95 -2.47 18.32
N PHE A 112 1.40 -3.45 17.60
CA PHE A 112 2.00 -4.78 17.51
C PHE A 112 3.36 -4.73 16.80
N ALA A 113 3.49 -3.94 15.74
CA ALA A 113 4.75 -3.76 15.04
C ALA A 113 5.85 -3.15 15.94
N SER A 114 5.47 -2.23 16.82
CA SER A 114 6.35 -1.63 17.81
C SER A 114 6.86 -2.65 18.83
N VAL A 115 5.94 -3.44 19.39
CA VAL A 115 6.23 -4.39 20.48
C VAL A 115 7.04 -5.60 19.99
N PHE A 116 6.58 -6.22 18.89
CA PHE A 116 7.13 -7.50 18.41
C PHE A 116 8.22 -7.34 17.35
N LYS A 117 8.36 -6.14 16.77
CA LYS A 117 9.37 -5.81 15.74
C LYS A 117 9.39 -6.82 14.55
N PRO A 118 8.22 -7.19 13.98
CA PRO A 118 8.20 -8.12 12.88
C PRO A 118 8.75 -7.50 11.58
N PRO A 119 9.19 -8.32 10.61
CA PRO A 119 9.70 -7.86 9.31
C PRO A 119 8.56 -7.36 8.41
N VAL A 120 8.09 -6.12 8.62
CA VAL A 120 6.95 -5.56 7.86
C VAL A 120 7.19 -4.11 7.44
N ILE A 121 6.72 -3.77 6.24
CA ILE A 121 6.73 -2.42 5.69
C ILE A 121 5.28 -1.93 5.61
N LEU A 122 4.97 -0.90 6.39
CA LEU A 122 3.65 -0.32 6.56
C LEU A 122 3.56 1.00 5.80
N ASN A 123 2.79 1.06 4.71
CA ASN A 123 2.70 2.27 3.89
C ASN A 123 1.35 2.98 4.05
N ILE A 124 1.38 4.29 4.22
CA ILE A 124 0.23 5.17 4.00
C ILE A 124 0.42 5.88 2.65
N VAL A 125 -0.50 5.66 1.73
CA VAL A 125 -0.56 6.41 0.47
C VAL A 125 -1.36 7.67 0.73
N ASN A 126 -0.67 8.74 1.05
CA ASN A 126 -1.24 10.06 1.23
C ASN A 126 -1.44 10.70 -0.14
N ASN A 127 -2.59 10.42 -0.75
CA ASN A 127 -2.95 10.98 -2.05
C ASN A 127 -3.83 12.24 -1.94
N GLN A 128 -3.87 12.85 -0.75
CA GLN A 128 -4.57 14.08 -0.36
C GLN A 128 -6.08 13.96 -0.25
N TRP A 129 -6.72 12.88 -0.73
CA TRP A 129 -8.17 12.79 -0.79
C TRP A 129 -8.71 11.41 -0.43
N ALA A 130 -9.40 11.32 0.68
CA ALA A 130 -10.24 10.16 1.05
C ALA A 130 -11.65 10.39 0.53
N ILE A 131 -11.95 9.95 -0.69
CA ILE A 131 -13.16 10.30 -1.47
C ILE A 131 -13.25 11.82 -1.56
N SER A 132 -14.15 12.45 -0.80
CA SER A 132 -14.41 13.89 -0.75
C SER A 132 -13.77 14.60 0.47
N THR A 133 -13.05 13.88 1.31
CA THR A 133 -12.41 14.43 2.51
C THR A 133 -10.93 14.68 2.25
N HIS A 134 -10.50 15.93 2.33
CA HIS A 134 -9.10 16.30 2.16
C HIS A 134 -8.25 15.85 3.37
N ALA A 135 -6.99 15.48 3.11
CA ALA A 135 -6.08 14.91 4.11
C ALA A 135 -5.84 15.82 5.33
N ASN A 136 -5.93 17.16 5.17
CA ASN A 136 -5.80 18.11 6.28
C ASN A 136 -6.95 18.03 7.31
N LEU A 137 -8.09 17.45 6.93
CA LEU A 137 -9.22 17.18 7.84
C LEU A 137 -9.09 15.81 8.51
N ALA A 138 -8.21 14.93 8.00
CA ALA A 138 -8.03 13.57 8.50
C ALA A 138 -6.96 13.45 9.60
N SER A 139 -6.13 14.46 9.78
CA SER A 139 -5.02 14.43 10.76
C SER A 139 -4.72 15.80 11.31
N GLY A 140 -4.63 15.92 12.63
CA GLY A 140 -4.12 17.11 13.29
C GLY A 140 -2.60 17.30 13.18
N ASN A 141 -1.89 16.29 12.68
CA ASN A 141 -0.45 16.36 12.41
C ASN A 141 -0.22 16.63 10.91
N PRO A 142 0.73 17.48 10.53
CA PRO A 142 1.01 17.81 9.12
C PRO A 142 1.54 16.64 8.30
N THR A 143 1.98 15.56 8.94
CA THR A 143 2.44 14.34 8.27
C THR A 143 1.86 13.08 8.90
N PHE A 144 1.52 12.09 8.08
CA PHE A 144 1.12 10.77 8.58
C PHE A 144 2.31 9.96 9.08
N ALA A 145 3.51 10.23 8.58
CA ALA A 145 4.75 9.61 9.06
C ALA A 145 4.97 9.82 10.55
N ALA A 146 4.58 10.98 11.09
CA ALA A 146 4.68 11.29 12.52
C ALA A 146 3.91 10.32 13.41
N ARG A 147 2.86 9.66 12.91
CA ARG A 147 2.10 8.66 13.67
C ARG A 147 2.93 7.41 13.98
N GLY A 148 3.77 6.96 13.05
CA GLY A 148 4.68 5.83 13.32
C GLY A 148 5.68 6.15 14.42
N LEU A 149 6.19 7.37 14.48
CA LEU A 149 7.09 7.82 15.55
C LEU A 149 6.44 7.76 16.94
N ALA A 150 5.13 8.05 17.03
CA ALA A 150 4.40 7.96 18.29
C ALA A 150 4.34 6.50 18.84
N TYR A 151 4.48 5.51 17.97
CA TYR A 151 4.59 4.08 18.31
C TYR A 151 6.04 3.60 18.38
N ASN A 152 7.02 4.49 18.28
CA ASN A 152 8.45 4.11 18.22
C ASN A 152 8.78 3.17 17.03
N VAL A 153 8.05 3.31 15.92
CA VAL A 153 8.32 2.64 14.65
C VAL A 153 9.07 3.63 13.74
N PRO A 154 10.26 3.28 13.24
CA PRO A 154 10.99 4.13 12.30
C PRO A 154 10.11 4.53 11.13
N SER A 155 10.02 5.84 10.90
CA SER A 155 9.06 6.42 9.96
C SER A 155 9.72 7.37 8.99
N MET A 156 9.28 7.36 7.74
CA MET A 156 9.82 8.18 6.66
C MET A 156 8.70 8.68 5.77
N ARG A 157 8.84 9.91 5.27
CA ARG A 157 7.98 10.47 4.22
C ARG A 157 8.77 10.52 2.92
N VAL A 158 8.18 10.03 1.84
CA VAL A 158 8.81 9.94 0.52
C VAL A 158 7.89 10.52 -0.55
N ASP A 159 8.46 11.12 -1.58
CA ASP A 159 7.75 11.53 -2.78
C ASP A 159 7.22 10.28 -3.53
N GLY A 160 5.90 10.11 -3.55
CA GLY A 160 5.23 8.98 -4.18
C GLY A 160 5.23 9.02 -5.72
N ASN A 161 5.58 10.17 -6.30
CA ASN A 161 5.73 10.36 -7.74
C ASN A 161 7.19 10.19 -8.22
N ASP A 162 8.12 9.93 -7.29
CA ASP A 162 9.50 9.59 -7.61
C ASP A 162 9.71 8.07 -7.50
N PHE A 163 9.86 7.41 -8.65
CA PHE A 163 10.02 5.96 -8.73
C PHE A 163 11.28 5.47 -8.02
N LEU A 164 12.41 6.17 -8.22
CA LEU A 164 13.70 5.77 -7.65
C LEU A 164 13.74 5.99 -6.14
N ALA A 165 13.15 7.07 -5.65
CA ALA A 165 13.04 7.33 -4.22
C ALA A 165 12.18 6.25 -3.53
N LEU A 166 11.04 5.87 -4.13
CA LEU A 166 10.19 4.78 -3.63
C LEU A 166 10.92 3.42 -3.63
N TYR A 167 11.66 3.11 -4.69
CA TYR A 167 12.48 1.91 -4.75
C TYR A 167 13.52 1.90 -3.65
N ALA A 168 14.30 2.97 -3.52
CA ALA A 168 15.40 3.07 -2.57
C ALA A 168 14.93 2.96 -1.11
N VAL A 169 13.86 3.70 -0.74
CA VAL A 169 13.33 3.65 0.64
C VAL A 169 12.75 2.29 0.97
N THR A 170 12.10 1.63 0.00
CA THR A 170 11.52 0.29 0.22
C THR A 170 12.63 -0.76 0.34
N LYS A 171 13.66 -0.70 -0.49
CA LYS A 171 14.82 -1.57 -0.41
C LYS A 171 15.53 -1.43 0.94
N TRP A 172 15.75 -0.20 1.39
CA TRP A 172 16.29 0.07 2.73
C TRP A 172 15.40 -0.53 3.84
N ALA A 173 14.08 -0.33 3.78
CA ALA A 173 13.15 -0.89 4.75
C ALA A 173 13.16 -2.43 4.76
N ARG A 174 13.26 -3.07 3.57
CA ARG A 174 13.38 -4.53 3.45
C ARG A 174 14.69 -5.04 4.06
N LEU A 175 15.81 -4.34 3.83
CA LEU A 175 17.11 -4.71 4.42
C LEU A 175 17.09 -4.60 5.95
N ARG A 176 16.47 -3.56 6.50
CA ARG A 176 16.25 -3.43 7.95
C ARG A 176 15.44 -4.61 8.51
N ALA A 177 14.34 -4.96 7.81
CA ALA A 177 13.49 -6.09 8.20
C ALA A 177 14.29 -7.41 8.22
N ALA A 178 15.11 -7.65 7.18
CA ALA A 178 15.99 -8.83 7.10
C ALA A 178 17.06 -8.87 8.21
N ALA A 179 17.56 -7.70 8.63
CA ALA A 179 18.51 -7.56 9.73
C ALA A 179 17.88 -7.72 11.13
N GLY A 180 16.55 -7.98 11.20
CA GLY A 180 15.84 -8.11 12.48
C GLY A 180 15.59 -6.77 13.19
N GLU A 181 15.72 -5.64 12.49
CA GLU A 181 15.50 -4.30 13.06
C GLU A 181 14.01 -3.93 13.16
N GLY A 182 13.13 -4.81 12.71
CA GLY A 182 11.67 -4.67 12.83
C GLY A 182 11.02 -3.86 11.72
N ALA A 183 9.83 -3.38 12.02
CA ALA A 183 8.96 -2.68 11.07
C ALA A 183 9.51 -1.32 10.63
N THR A 184 9.09 -0.90 9.44
CA THR A 184 9.26 0.48 8.94
C THR A 184 7.92 1.02 8.47
N HIS A 185 7.61 2.26 8.87
CA HIS A 185 6.40 2.97 8.45
C HIS A 185 6.76 4.03 7.40
N ILE A 186 6.07 4.05 6.25
CA ILE A 186 6.38 4.93 5.13
C ILE A 186 5.11 5.72 4.74
N GLU A 187 5.19 7.04 4.78
CA GLU A 187 4.21 7.91 4.14
C GLU A 187 4.63 8.15 2.69
N VAL A 188 3.83 7.66 1.77
CA VAL A 188 3.98 7.87 0.32
C VAL A 188 3.14 9.07 -0.08
N LEU A 189 3.78 10.23 -0.24
CA LEU A 189 3.11 11.48 -0.61
C LEU A 189 2.88 11.53 -2.12
N THR A 190 1.64 11.60 -2.54
CA THR A 190 1.23 11.67 -3.94
C THR A 190 -0.06 12.45 -4.08
N TYR A 191 -0.64 12.47 -5.28
CA TYR A 191 -1.91 13.12 -5.55
C TYR A 191 -2.85 12.20 -6.32
N ARG A 192 -4.14 12.19 -5.96
CA ARG A 192 -5.19 11.48 -6.70
C ARG A 192 -5.70 12.37 -7.84
N ALA A 193 -5.16 12.25 -9.04
CA ALA A 193 -5.59 13.06 -10.19
C ALA A 193 -7.04 12.75 -10.63
N GLY A 194 -7.41 11.49 -10.73
CA GLY A 194 -8.75 11.07 -11.17
C GLY A 194 -9.80 11.04 -10.05
N ALA A 195 -11.02 10.64 -10.41
CA ALA A 195 -12.09 10.34 -9.47
C ALA A 195 -11.74 9.16 -8.54
N HIS A 196 -12.36 9.08 -7.37
CA HIS A 196 -12.14 7.96 -6.45
C HIS A 196 -12.62 6.62 -7.02
N SER A 197 -13.77 6.63 -7.67
CA SER A 197 -14.40 5.47 -8.32
C SER A 197 -15.19 5.92 -9.54
N SER A 198 -15.76 4.97 -10.29
CA SER A 198 -16.61 5.26 -11.47
C SER A 198 -17.89 6.02 -11.14
N SER A 199 -18.33 5.99 -9.88
CA SER A 199 -19.54 6.71 -9.41
C SER A 199 -19.20 8.04 -8.70
N ASP A 200 -17.94 8.40 -8.55
CA ASP A 200 -17.49 9.62 -7.89
C ASP A 200 -17.42 10.80 -8.89
N ASP A 201 -17.88 11.96 -8.45
CA ASP A 201 -17.78 13.23 -9.19
C ASP A 201 -16.91 14.22 -8.38
N PRO A 202 -15.60 14.29 -8.69
CA PRO A 202 -14.68 15.15 -7.93
C PRO A 202 -14.96 16.65 -8.09
N SER A 203 -15.68 17.09 -9.11
CA SER A 203 -16.03 18.50 -9.31
C SER A 203 -16.89 19.08 -8.17
N ARG A 204 -17.52 18.22 -7.38
CA ARG A 204 -18.35 18.59 -6.23
C ARG A 204 -17.55 19.00 -4.99
N TYR A 205 -16.26 18.67 -4.91
CA TYR A 205 -15.49 18.88 -3.70
C TYR A 205 -14.07 19.41 -3.92
N ARG A 206 -13.57 19.44 -5.16
CA ARG A 206 -12.26 20.02 -5.48
C ARG A 206 -12.25 20.69 -6.84
N SER A 207 -11.32 21.64 -7.05
CA SER A 207 -11.05 22.27 -8.32
C SER A 207 -10.48 21.30 -9.35
N GLY A 208 -10.85 21.46 -10.64
CA GLY A 208 -10.29 20.69 -11.74
C GLY A 208 -8.79 20.89 -11.94
N ASP A 209 -8.26 22.07 -11.58
CA ASP A 209 -6.87 22.46 -11.80
C ASP A 209 -5.94 22.02 -10.66
N GLU A 210 -6.48 21.49 -9.56
CA GLU A 210 -5.69 21.14 -8.37
C GLU A 210 -4.62 20.08 -8.68
N HIS A 211 -4.90 19.13 -9.59
CA HIS A 211 -3.94 18.10 -9.97
C HIS A 211 -2.81 18.63 -10.86
N GLU A 212 -3.07 19.67 -11.69
CA GLU A 212 -2.06 20.31 -12.52
C GLU A 212 -1.10 21.14 -11.68
N ALA A 213 -1.62 21.72 -10.59
CA ALA A 213 -0.82 22.48 -9.63
C ALA A 213 0.00 21.59 -8.69
N TRP A 214 -0.16 20.27 -8.72
CA TRP A 214 0.57 19.37 -7.82
C TRP A 214 2.07 19.36 -8.12
N PRO A 215 2.93 19.74 -7.17
CA PRO A 215 4.36 19.95 -7.42
C PRO A 215 5.14 18.66 -7.75
N GLY A 216 4.56 17.50 -7.42
CA GLY A 216 5.14 16.19 -7.73
C GLY A 216 5.06 15.79 -9.20
N GLY A 217 4.20 16.45 -10.00
CA GLY A 217 3.99 16.11 -11.41
C GLY A 217 3.49 14.68 -11.66
N ASP A 218 3.49 14.24 -12.91
CA ASP A 218 3.15 12.86 -13.28
C ASP A 218 4.35 11.93 -13.04
N PRO A 219 4.18 10.78 -12.37
CA PRO A 219 5.28 9.86 -12.07
C PRO A 219 5.87 9.18 -13.31
N VAL A 220 5.12 9.07 -14.41
CA VAL A 220 5.62 8.49 -15.66
C VAL A 220 6.51 9.48 -16.37
N ASP A 221 6.06 10.74 -16.52
CA ASP A 221 6.84 11.80 -17.16
C ASP A 221 8.15 12.10 -16.40
N ARG A 222 8.16 11.88 -15.09
CA ARG A 222 9.37 12.07 -14.26
C ARG A 222 10.37 10.91 -14.37
N LEU A 223 9.93 9.74 -14.83
CA LEU A 223 10.81 8.57 -14.98
C LEU A 223 11.49 8.52 -16.34
N VAL A 224 10.89 9.11 -17.36
CA VAL A 224 11.38 9.17 -18.75
C VAL A 224 12.31 10.35 -18.92
#